data_2afbac2b0be8a4be17edd17592dd8737
#
_entry.id   2afbac2b0be8a4be17edd17592dd8737
#
_cell.length_a   1.000
_cell.length_b   1.000
_cell.length_c   1.000
_cell.angle_alpha   90.00
_cell.angle_beta   90.00
_cell.angle_gamma   90.00
#
_symmetry.space_group_name_H-M   'P 1'
#
loop_
_entity.id
_entity.type
_entity.pdbx_description
1 polymer ?
#
loop_
_entity_poly.entity_id
_entity_poly.type
_entity_poly.pdbx_seq_one_letter_code
_entity_poly.pdbx_strand_id
1 'polypeptide(L)'
;MSNEIAKLAALNLKLPAPPQPVGNYNAVEQVGDLLFISGQLPIIDGKVMYQGQLGAALSVDDGVNAAALCALNILSQIEHHLGFDRLVKIVKVEGYISAITGFEQHANVLNGASDLLASVLGEKAGHIRTVVGCTSLPFDVPVEISVVAQCL
;
A
#
# COMPACT_ATOMS: atom_id res chain seq x y z
N MET A 1 -3.15 -23.39 -0.50
CA MET A 1 -2.42 -22.11 -0.60
C MET A 1 -2.89 -21.39 -1.85
N SER A 2 -3.30 -20.13 -1.73
CA SER A 2 -3.72 -19.35 -2.89
C SER A 2 -2.53 -19.06 -3.81
N ASN A 3 -2.84 -18.75 -5.08
CA ASN A 3 -1.81 -18.36 -6.05
C ASN A 3 -1.05 -17.10 -5.61
N GLU A 4 -1.75 -16.16 -4.98
CA GLU A 4 -1.18 -14.91 -4.48
C GLU A 4 -0.17 -15.18 -3.34
N ILE A 5 -0.51 -16.06 -2.41
CA ILE A 5 0.41 -16.46 -1.33
C ILE A 5 1.65 -17.15 -1.90
N ALA A 6 1.47 -17.99 -2.92
CA ALA A 6 2.61 -18.65 -3.58
C ALA A 6 3.52 -17.63 -4.28
N LYS A 7 2.95 -16.61 -4.92
CA LYS A 7 3.72 -15.53 -5.56
C LYS A 7 4.48 -14.68 -4.54
N LEU A 8 3.87 -14.38 -3.39
CA LEU A 8 4.56 -13.70 -2.30
C LEU A 8 5.75 -14.52 -1.81
N ALA A 9 5.56 -15.82 -1.58
CA ALA A 9 6.64 -16.70 -1.15
C ALA A 9 7.79 -16.74 -2.17
N ALA A 10 7.49 -16.76 -3.48
CA ALA A 10 8.49 -16.72 -4.54
C ALA A 10 9.31 -15.41 -4.53
N LEU A 11 8.75 -14.33 -4.00
CA LEU A 11 9.42 -13.04 -3.82
C LEU A 11 10.11 -12.92 -2.45
N ASN A 12 10.16 -14.00 -1.67
CA ASN A 12 10.63 -14.00 -0.29
C ASN A 12 9.84 -13.04 0.62
N LEU A 13 8.55 -12.90 0.33
CA LEU A 13 7.65 -12.05 1.11
C LEU A 13 6.62 -12.89 1.84
N LYS A 14 6.22 -12.39 3.02
CA LYS A 14 5.16 -12.96 3.83
C LYS A 14 4.19 -11.84 4.18
N LEU A 15 2.89 -12.12 4.12
CA LEU A 15 1.90 -11.15 4.57
C LEU A 15 2.09 -10.88 6.07
N PRO A 16 2.25 -9.61 6.46
CA PRO A 16 2.22 -9.26 7.87
C PRO A 16 0.81 -9.44 8.42
N ALA A 17 0.68 -9.42 9.75
CA ALA A 17 -0.64 -9.24 10.35
C ALA A 17 -1.24 -7.92 9.85
N PRO A 18 -2.55 -7.88 9.52
CA PRO A 18 -3.15 -6.64 9.02
C PRO A 18 -3.04 -5.55 10.09
N PRO A 19 -2.48 -4.37 9.76
CA PRO A 19 -2.34 -3.31 10.73
C PRO A 19 -3.69 -2.88 11.29
N GLN A 20 -3.73 -2.66 12.60
CA GLN A 20 -4.91 -2.14 13.27
C GLN A 20 -5.05 -0.63 12.99
N PRO A 21 -6.30 -0.09 12.89
CA PRO A 21 -6.48 1.34 12.75
C PRO A 21 -5.81 2.12 13.89
N VAL A 22 -5.14 3.22 13.53
CA VAL A 22 -4.47 4.09 14.50
C VAL A 22 -5.42 5.15 15.09
N GLY A 23 -6.72 4.97 14.93
CA GLY A 23 -7.74 5.88 15.43
C GLY A 23 -9.10 5.20 15.49
N ASN A 24 -10.13 5.99 15.71
CA ASN A 24 -11.50 5.49 15.81
C ASN A 24 -12.15 5.39 14.42
N TYR A 25 -11.75 4.38 13.66
CA TYR A 25 -12.29 4.08 12.33
C TYR A 25 -12.01 2.62 11.96
N ASN A 26 -12.64 2.13 10.90
CA ASN A 26 -12.41 0.79 10.38
C ASN A 26 -11.31 0.79 9.32
N ALA A 27 -10.47 -0.24 9.33
CA ALA A 27 -9.42 -0.38 8.33
C ALA A 27 -9.98 -0.61 6.93
N VAL A 28 -11.10 -1.32 6.84
CA VAL A 28 -11.74 -1.74 5.58
C VAL A 28 -13.25 -1.59 5.70
N GLU A 29 -13.88 -1.09 4.64
CA GLU A 29 -15.34 -1.05 4.49
C GLU A 29 -15.73 -1.64 3.14
N GLN A 30 -16.76 -2.48 3.14
CA GLN A 30 -17.35 -3.01 1.92
C GLN A 30 -18.70 -2.35 1.67
N VAL A 31 -18.89 -1.83 0.47
CA VAL A 31 -20.16 -1.25 0.02
C VAL A 31 -20.50 -1.88 -1.32
N GLY A 32 -21.50 -2.77 -1.33
CA GLY A 32 -21.82 -3.54 -2.53
C GLY A 32 -20.62 -4.39 -2.96
N ASP A 33 -20.19 -4.23 -4.18
CA ASP A 33 -19.04 -4.91 -4.77
C ASP A 33 -17.74 -4.10 -4.71
N LEU A 34 -17.70 -3.05 -3.87
CA LEU A 34 -16.53 -2.23 -3.66
C LEU A 34 -15.96 -2.42 -2.25
N LEU A 35 -14.67 -2.57 -2.18
CA LEU A 35 -13.90 -2.66 -0.95
C LEU A 35 -13.03 -1.41 -0.82
N PHE A 36 -13.26 -0.66 0.25
CA PHE A 36 -12.50 0.56 0.56
C PHE A 36 -11.48 0.24 1.65
N ILE A 37 -10.21 0.49 1.38
CA ILE A 37 -9.12 0.24 2.32
C ILE A 37 -8.55 1.58 2.74
N SER A 38 -8.56 1.86 4.04
CA SER A 38 -8.01 3.09 4.62
C SER A 38 -6.51 3.21 4.37
N GLY A 39 -5.96 4.41 4.56
CA GLY A 39 -4.55 4.67 4.38
C GLY A 39 -3.68 3.69 5.14
N GLN A 40 -2.82 2.98 4.43
CA GLN A 40 -1.84 2.06 4.98
C GLN A 40 -0.46 2.71 4.97
N LEU A 41 0.29 2.46 6.03
CA LEU A 41 1.61 3.04 6.29
C LEU A 41 2.69 1.96 6.16
N PRO A 42 3.97 2.33 6.03
CA PRO A 42 5.06 1.35 6.01
C PRO A 42 5.38 0.85 7.44
N ILE A 43 4.39 0.21 8.06
CA ILE A 43 4.45 -0.35 9.42
C ILE A 43 4.31 -1.87 9.30
N ILE A 44 5.27 -2.61 9.87
CA ILE A 44 5.27 -4.06 9.89
C ILE A 44 5.32 -4.52 11.35
N ASP A 45 4.34 -5.33 11.75
CA ASP A 45 4.24 -5.87 13.12
C ASP A 45 4.34 -4.77 14.20
N GLY A 46 3.66 -3.64 13.95
CA GLY A 46 3.62 -2.50 14.85
C GLY A 46 4.86 -1.61 14.79
N LYS A 47 5.84 -1.93 13.95
CA LYS A 47 7.08 -1.15 13.84
C LYS A 47 7.07 -0.27 12.60
N VAL A 48 7.30 1.03 12.79
CA VAL A 48 7.48 1.99 11.71
C VAL A 48 8.84 1.74 11.05
N MET A 49 8.85 1.38 9.76
CA MET A 49 10.06 0.94 9.08
C MET A 49 10.86 2.08 8.44
N TYR A 50 10.19 3.20 8.13
CA TYR A 50 10.82 4.38 7.52
C TYR A 50 10.24 5.63 8.15
N GLN A 51 11.10 6.58 8.51
CA GLN A 51 10.71 7.90 9.04
C GLN A 51 11.52 9.00 8.38
N GLY A 52 10.86 10.08 8.03
CA GLY A 52 11.47 11.26 7.42
C GLY A 52 10.88 11.58 6.06
N GLN A 53 11.29 12.71 5.51
CA GLN A 53 10.88 13.17 4.19
C GLN A 53 11.82 12.64 3.10
N LEU A 54 11.27 12.33 1.94
CA LEU A 54 12.06 12.05 0.74
C LEU A 54 12.76 13.31 0.26
N GLY A 55 14.03 13.16 -0.08
CA GLY A 55 14.89 14.26 -0.47
C GLY A 55 15.59 14.93 0.71
N ALA A 56 15.27 14.57 1.94
CA ALA A 56 15.95 15.00 3.17
C ALA A 56 16.59 13.79 3.85
N ALA A 57 15.95 13.23 4.91
CA ALA A 57 16.51 12.08 5.61
C ALA A 57 16.45 10.80 4.79
N LEU A 58 15.52 10.69 3.84
CA LEU A 58 15.28 9.49 3.06
C LEU A 58 15.52 9.73 1.57
N SER A 59 16.02 8.69 0.90
CA SER A 59 16.23 8.67 -0.55
C SER A 59 14.96 8.29 -1.29
N VAL A 60 14.98 8.44 -2.63
CA VAL A 60 13.92 7.93 -3.52
C VAL A 60 13.77 6.42 -3.36
N ASP A 61 14.87 5.68 -3.27
CA ASP A 61 14.84 4.22 -3.08
C ASP A 61 14.18 3.83 -1.76
N ASP A 62 14.43 4.58 -0.69
CA ASP A 62 13.72 4.40 0.59
C ASP A 62 12.21 4.59 0.39
N GLY A 63 11.81 5.58 -0.39
CA GLY A 63 10.41 5.83 -0.73
C GLY A 63 9.78 4.69 -1.51
N VAL A 64 10.48 4.16 -2.50
CA VAL A 64 10.03 2.99 -3.29
C VAL A 64 9.82 1.78 -2.37
N ASN A 65 10.75 1.52 -1.48
CA ASN A 65 10.65 0.41 -0.51
C ASN A 65 9.50 0.64 0.48
N ALA A 66 9.32 1.87 0.97
CA ALA A 66 8.21 2.23 1.84
C ALA A 66 6.85 2.03 1.15
N ALA A 67 6.73 2.43 -0.13
CA ALA A 67 5.53 2.20 -0.93
C ALA A 67 5.22 0.71 -1.08
N ALA A 68 6.24 -0.12 -1.30
CA ALA A 68 6.09 -1.57 -1.36
C ALA A 68 5.56 -2.15 -0.03
N LEU A 69 6.02 -1.65 1.11
CA LEU A 69 5.50 -2.07 2.42
C LEU A 69 4.05 -1.65 2.62
N CYS A 70 3.67 -0.45 2.19
CA CYS A 70 2.27 -0.02 2.19
C CYS A 70 1.41 -0.99 1.36
N ALA A 71 1.87 -1.37 0.17
CA ALA A 71 1.17 -2.33 -0.69
C ALA A 71 1.07 -3.70 -0.04
N LEU A 72 2.10 -4.14 0.67
CA LEU A 72 2.07 -5.40 1.40
C LEU A 72 0.98 -5.38 2.49
N ASN A 73 0.83 -4.26 3.19
CA ASN A 73 -0.25 -4.07 4.15
C ASN A 73 -1.63 -4.02 3.48
N ILE A 74 -1.75 -3.42 2.29
CA ILE A 74 -2.98 -3.47 1.49
C ILE A 74 -3.35 -4.93 1.17
N LEU A 75 -2.39 -5.74 0.71
CA LEU A 75 -2.61 -7.15 0.42
C LEU A 75 -3.03 -7.92 1.67
N SER A 76 -2.43 -7.62 2.82
CA SER A 76 -2.80 -8.22 4.10
C SER A 76 -4.24 -7.88 4.50
N GLN A 77 -4.66 -6.62 4.33
CA GLN A 77 -6.03 -6.20 4.58
C GLN A 77 -7.02 -6.91 3.66
N ILE A 78 -6.69 -7.04 2.37
CA ILE A 78 -7.54 -7.75 1.41
C ILE A 78 -7.70 -9.22 1.82
N GLU A 79 -6.61 -9.92 2.10
CA GLU A 79 -6.69 -11.34 2.46
C GLU A 79 -7.46 -11.55 3.76
N HIS A 80 -7.24 -10.70 4.75
CA HIS A 80 -7.90 -10.83 6.06
C HIS A 80 -9.41 -10.55 6.00
N HIS A 81 -9.80 -9.48 5.31
CA HIS A 81 -11.21 -9.02 5.31
C HIS A 81 -12.05 -9.62 4.19
N LEU A 82 -11.45 -10.02 3.10
CA LEU A 82 -12.15 -10.49 1.91
C LEU A 82 -11.73 -11.90 1.49
N GLY A 83 -10.43 -12.14 1.43
CA GLY A 83 -9.83 -13.29 0.76
C GLY A 83 -9.49 -12.98 -0.70
N PHE A 84 -8.33 -13.42 -1.17
CA PHE A 84 -7.88 -13.16 -2.54
C PHE A 84 -8.81 -13.79 -3.59
N ASP A 85 -9.45 -14.91 -3.26
CA ASP A 85 -10.39 -15.59 -4.15
C ASP A 85 -11.64 -14.75 -4.47
N ARG A 86 -12.00 -13.83 -3.61
CA ARG A 86 -13.13 -12.91 -3.84
C ARG A 86 -12.71 -11.57 -4.42
N LEU A 87 -11.44 -11.31 -4.57
CA LEU A 87 -10.93 -10.09 -5.21
C LEU A 87 -11.12 -10.19 -6.72
N VAL A 88 -11.83 -9.23 -7.30
CA VAL A 88 -11.97 -9.11 -8.76
C VAL A 88 -10.80 -8.32 -9.33
N LYS A 89 -10.56 -7.11 -8.79
CA LYS A 89 -9.45 -6.26 -9.26
C LYS A 89 -9.22 -5.09 -8.29
N ILE A 90 -8.03 -4.53 -8.36
CA ILE A 90 -7.77 -3.20 -7.79
C ILE A 90 -8.35 -2.17 -8.75
N VAL A 91 -9.09 -1.20 -8.23
CA VAL A 91 -9.72 -0.15 -9.04
C VAL A 91 -8.89 1.12 -9.01
N LYS A 92 -8.52 1.58 -7.80
CA LYS A 92 -7.86 2.86 -7.61
C LYS A 92 -6.84 2.77 -6.48
N VAL A 93 -5.68 3.38 -6.73
CA VAL A 93 -4.62 3.57 -5.73
C VAL A 93 -4.40 5.06 -5.55
N GLU A 94 -4.44 5.53 -4.31
CA GLU A 94 -4.13 6.90 -3.94
C GLU A 94 -2.87 6.91 -3.08
N GLY A 95 -1.84 7.61 -3.54
CA GLY A 95 -0.55 7.72 -2.86
C GLY A 95 -0.29 9.13 -2.35
N TYR A 96 0.25 9.21 -1.14
CA TYR A 96 0.64 10.44 -0.46
C TYR A 96 2.11 10.32 -0.09
N ILE A 97 2.91 11.29 -0.53
CA ILE A 97 4.36 11.26 -0.37
C ILE A 97 4.80 12.47 0.48
N SER A 98 5.39 12.21 1.64
CA SER A 98 6.02 13.25 2.43
C SER A 98 7.41 13.53 1.86
N ALA A 99 7.57 14.70 1.26
CA ALA A 99 8.80 15.08 0.56
C ALA A 99 9.11 16.55 0.71
N ILE A 100 10.35 16.91 0.45
CA ILE A 100 10.80 18.30 0.43
C ILE A 100 10.13 19.07 -0.70
N THR A 101 10.09 20.40 -0.55
CA THR A 101 9.62 21.30 -1.61
C THR A 101 10.41 21.06 -2.90
N GLY A 102 9.72 20.96 -4.03
CA GLY A 102 10.36 20.73 -5.33
C GLY A 102 10.65 19.29 -5.67
N PHE A 103 10.30 18.33 -4.81
CA PHE A 103 10.40 16.91 -5.13
C PHE A 103 9.56 16.58 -6.36
N GLU A 104 10.10 15.78 -7.30
CA GLU A 104 9.44 15.53 -8.58
C GLU A 104 9.22 14.04 -8.89
N GLN A 105 9.69 13.12 -8.02
CA GLN A 105 9.72 11.69 -8.33
C GLN A 105 8.58 10.89 -7.68
N HIS A 106 7.42 11.50 -7.51
CA HIS A 106 6.25 10.86 -6.90
C HIS A 106 5.84 9.58 -7.63
N ALA A 107 5.78 9.63 -8.96
CA ALA A 107 5.38 8.47 -9.77
C ALA A 107 6.35 7.30 -9.60
N ASN A 108 7.66 7.58 -9.58
CA ASN A 108 8.67 6.56 -9.36
C ASN A 108 8.52 5.89 -7.98
N VAL A 109 8.29 6.69 -6.95
CA VAL A 109 8.07 6.18 -5.59
C VAL A 109 6.83 5.28 -5.54
N LEU A 110 5.70 5.73 -6.09
CA LEU A 110 4.46 4.94 -6.04
C LEU A 110 4.55 3.67 -6.88
N ASN A 111 5.43 3.60 -7.87
CA ASN A 111 5.70 2.37 -8.61
C ASN A 111 6.13 1.22 -7.69
N GLY A 112 6.76 1.50 -6.55
CA GLY A 112 7.07 0.46 -5.56
C GLY A 112 5.83 -0.31 -5.12
N ALA A 113 4.72 0.37 -4.95
CA ALA A 113 3.44 -0.26 -4.63
C ALA A 113 2.80 -0.91 -5.86
N SER A 114 2.69 -0.17 -6.97
CA SER A 114 2.04 -0.68 -8.19
C SER A 114 2.74 -1.92 -8.72
N ASP A 115 4.06 -1.96 -8.69
CA ASP A 115 4.85 -3.11 -9.16
C ASP A 115 4.67 -4.33 -8.25
N LEU A 116 4.62 -4.14 -6.94
CA LEU A 116 4.34 -5.25 -6.02
C LEU A 116 2.93 -5.81 -6.23
N LEU A 117 1.94 -4.94 -6.35
CA LEU A 117 0.56 -5.37 -6.63
C LEU A 117 0.51 -6.17 -7.93
N ALA A 118 1.18 -5.71 -8.99
CA ALA A 118 1.24 -6.42 -10.27
C ALA A 118 1.91 -7.80 -10.14
N SER A 119 3.01 -7.87 -9.40
CA SER A 119 3.75 -9.13 -9.20
C SER A 119 2.93 -10.18 -8.45
N VAL A 120 2.07 -9.75 -7.51
CA VAL A 120 1.28 -10.66 -6.67
C VAL A 120 -0.07 -10.97 -7.29
N LEU A 121 -0.77 -9.96 -7.81
CA LEU A 121 -2.17 -10.06 -8.25
C LEU A 121 -2.32 -10.32 -9.75
N GLY A 122 -1.25 -10.12 -10.54
CA GLY A 122 -1.33 -10.31 -12.00
C GLY A 122 -2.35 -9.37 -12.63
N GLU A 123 -3.27 -9.91 -13.43
CA GLU A 123 -4.29 -9.13 -14.14
C GLU A 123 -5.25 -8.39 -13.19
N LYS A 124 -5.41 -8.84 -11.96
CA LYS A 124 -6.25 -8.17 -10.96
C LYS A 124 -5.64 -6.85 -10.45
N ALA A 125 -4.39 -6.58 -10.73
CA ALA A 125 -3.67 -5.40 -10.22
C ALA A 125 -3.91 -4.13 -11.04
N GLY A 126 -4.46 -4.23 -12.24
CA GLY A 126 -4.68 -3.06 -13.11
C GLY A 126 -5.56 -2.02 -12.41
N HIS A 127 -5.05 -0.78 -12.30
CA HIS A 127 -5.72 0.28 -11.55
C HIS A 127 -5.44 1.65 -12.17
N ILE A 128 -6.30 2.62 -11.86
CA ILE A 128 -5.97 4.04 -11.99
C ILE A 128 -5.31 4.49 -10.69
N ARG A 129 -4.55 5.58 -10.73
CA ARG A 129 -3.91 6.09 -9.51
C ARG A 129 -3.74 7.60 -9.55
N THR A 130 -3.68 8.19 -8.35
CA THR A 130 -3.28 9.57 -8.11
C THR A 130 -2.17 9.56 -7.08
N VAL A 131 -1.16 10.40 -7.25
CA VAL A 131 -0.10 10.59 -6.26
C VAL A 131 0.17 12.07 -6.07
N VAL A 132 0.27 12.50 -4.82
CA VAL A 132 0.54 13.90 -4.47
C VAL A 132 1.61 13.96 -3.38
N GLY A 133 2.32 15.08 -3.33
CA GLY A 133 3.24 15.39 -2.25
C GLY A 133 2.54 16.13 -1.11
N CYS A 134 3.05 15.94 0.08
CA CYS A 134 2.62 16.64 1.30
C CYS A 134 3.84 16.90 2.18
N THR A 135 3.66 17.75 3.19
CA THR A 135 4.77 18.14 4.06
C THR A 135 4.98 17.21 5.24
N SER A 136 3.97 16.42 5.60
CA SER A 136 4.07 15.44 6.67
C SER A 136 2.99 14.37 6.55
N LEU A 137 3.25 13.20 7.11
CA LEU A 137 2.32 12.09 7.23
C LEU A 137 2.35 11.54 8.66
N PRO A 138 1.33 10.76 9.08
CA PRO A 138 1.32 10.17 10.42
C PRO A 138 2.62 9.42 10.73
N PHE A 139 3.09 9.54 11.96
CA PHE A 139 4.33 8.90 12.45
C PHE A 139 5.59 9.27 11.65
N ASP A 140 5.54 10.41 10.93
CA ASP A 140 6.65 10.87 10.08
C ASP A 140 7.05 9.87 9.00
N VAL A 141 6.10 9.05 8.52
CA VAL A 141 6.37 8.11 7.42
C VAL A 141 6.48 8.85 6.09
N PRO A 142 7.26 8.33 5.12
CA PRO A 142 7.40 8.99 3.83
C PRO A 142 6.26 8.71 2.85
N VAL A 143 5.48 7.64 3.05
CA VAL A 143 4.45 7.20 2.10
C VAL A 143 3.24 6.70 2.86
N GLU A 144 2.06 7.06 2.35
CA GLU A 144 0.78 6.49 2.77
C GLU A 144 -0.04 6.15 1.54
N ILE A 145 -0.74 5.02 1.54
CA ILE A 145 -1.49 4.54 0.37
C ILE A 145 -2.87 4.04 0.80
N SER A 146 -3.92 4.52 0.12
CA SER A 146 -5.27 3.98 0.23
C SER A 146 -5.69 3.34 -1.10
N VAL A 147 -6.63 2.40 -1.03
CA VAL A 147 -7.04 1.60 -2.20
C VAL A 147 -8.55 1.42 -2.21
N VAL A 148 -9.12 1.42 -3.43
CA VAL A 148 -10.46 0.92 -3.71
C VAL A 148 -10.32 -0.31 -4.60
N ALA A 149 -10.97 -1.40 -4.22
CA ALA A 149 -10.97 -2.65 -4.96
C ALA A 149 -12.40 -3.08 -5.30
N GLN A 150 -12.53 -3.91 -6.32
CA GLN A 150 -13.79 -4.57 -6.66
C GLN A 150 -13.75 -6.02 -6.16
N CYS A 151 -14.86 -6.49 -5.62
CA CYS A 151 -14.97 -7.82 -5.03
C CYS A 151 -16.28 -8.51 -5.45
N LEU A 152 -16.28 -9.82 -5.27
CA LEU A 152 -17.47 -10.64 -5.44
C LEU A 152 -18.41 -10.49 -4.24
#